data_02c5c29fb4961f656082427b63b6cf05
#
_entry.id   02c5c29fb4961f656082427b63b6cf05
#
_cell.length_a   1.000
_cell.length_b   1.000
_cell.length_c   1.000
_cell.angle_alpha   90.00
_cell.angle_beta   90.00
_cell.angle_gamma   90.00
#
_symmetry.space_group_name_H-M   'P 1'
#
loop_
_entity.id
_entity.type
_entity.pdbx_description
1 polymer ?
#
loop_
_entity_poly.entity_id
_entity_poly.type
_entity_poly.pdbx_seq_one_letter_code
_entity_poly.pdbx_strand_id
1 'polypeptide(L)'
;TSPVAIVVVAIVVQLALELLERHAYYGIYFGFGIYLASLGYSRDQLGIIQSLFLFFSYLIPVVSGTFADRYGFKKVLIAAYLAYIPAILLLLATKSFSGIAAAMLCIGFAAGIFKPLIAGTVRLTTDSTNATLGFGIFYAIVNVGASFGPIVAGKLRAISWDYAFMSSAVAVSVMFVITLLFYKEPPRSATVEPLGKKLRDILTTLSDVKFASFLVLLGLFA
;
A
#
# COMPACT_ATOMS: atom_id res chain seq x y z
N THR A 1 12.40 2.62 -29.34
CA THR A 1 11.02 2.61 -28.76
C THR A 1 10.48 4.01 -28.81
N SER A 2 9.30 4.20 -29.41
CA SER A 2 8.67 5.52 -29.49
C SER A 2 8.39 6.06 -28.07
N PRO A 3 8.44 7.39 -27.83
CA PRO A 3 8.11 7.98 -26.54
C PRO A 3 6.74 7.54 -26.00
N VAL A 4 5.77 7.36 -26.90
CA VAL A 4 4.41 6.86 -26.56
C VAL A 4 4.45 5.44 -26.00
N ALA A 5 5.23 4.53 -26.60
CA ALA A 5 5.35 3.16 -26.09
C ALA A 5 5.96 3.12 -24.68
N ILE A 6 6.89 4.01 -24.38
CA ILE A 6 7.49 4.11 -23.02
C ILE A 6 6.46 4.53 -22.00
N VAL A 7 5.62 5.51 -22.32
CA VAL A 7 4.56 6.00 -21.42
C VAL A 7 3.50 4.92 -21.20
N VAL A 8 3.06 4.24 -22.27
CA VAL A 8 2.08 3.16 -22.16
C VAL A 8 2.59 2.03 -21.28
N VAL A 9 3.84 1.58 -21.45
CA VAL A 9 4.43 0.54 -20.61
C VAL A 9 4.50 1.00 -19.15
N ALA A 10 4.89 2.24 -18.89
CA ALA A 10 4.93 2.77 -17.51
C ALA A 10 3.55 2.76 -16.85
N ILE A 11 2.50 3.19 -17.56
CA ILE A 11 1.13 3.16 -17.05
C ILE A 11 0.66 1.73 -16.78
N VAL A 12 0.85 0.81 -17.72
CA VAL A 12 0.45 -0.61 -17.57
C VAL A 12 1.14 -1.24 -16.37
N VAL A 13 2.44 -0.98 -16.15
CA VAL A 13 3.18 -1.46 -14.99
C VAL A 13 2.58 -0.93 -13.69
N GLN A 14 2.27 0.36 -13.62
CA GLN A 14 1.66 0.97 -12.42
C GLN A 14 0.28 0.39 -12.10
N LEU A 15 -0.57 0.22 -13.12
CA LEU A 15 -1.90 -0.38 -12.98
C LEU A 15 -1.81 -1.84 -12.51
N ALA A 16 -0.86 -2.61 -13.04
CA ALA A 16 -0.63 -3.99 -12.62
C ALA A 16 -0.16 -4.06 -11.15
N LEU A 17 0.77 -3.20 -10.76
CA LEU A 17 1.23 -3.12 -9.36
C LEU A 17 0.11 -2.73 -8.41
N GLU A 18 -0.73 -1.75 -8.79
CA GLU A 18 -1.87 -1.33 -7.97
C GLU A 18 -2.91 -2.45 -7.82
N LEU A 19 -3.26 -3.12 -8.91
CA LEU A 19 -4.22 -4.24 -8.89
C LEU A 19 -3.76 -5.37 -7.96
N LEU A 20 -2.50 -5.77 -8.08
CA LEU A 20 -1.90 -6.84 -7.28
C LEU A 20 -1.80 -6.43 -5.79
N GLU A 21 -1.43 -5.18 -5.51
CA GLU A 21 -1.36 -4.70 -4.13
C GLU A 21 -2.75 -4.65 -3.49
N ARG A 22 -3.76 -4.15 -4.21
CA ARG A 22 -5.15 -4.16 -3.70
C ARG A 22 -5.61 -5.59 -3.42
N HIS A 23 -5.29 -6.55 -4.29
CA HIS A 23 -5.56 -7.95 -4.02
C HIS A 23 -4.87 -8.43 -2.74
N ALA A 24 -3.57 -8.20 -2.60
CA ALA A 24 -2.80 -8.64 -1.44
C ALA A 24 -3.29 -7.98 -0.14
N TYR A 25 -3.47 -6.67 -0.14
CA TYR A 25 -3.89 -5.88 1.02
C TYR A 25 -5.30 -6.25 1.48
N TYR A 26 -6.28 -6.17 0.59
CA TYR A 26 -7.67 -6.42 0.95
C TYR A 26 -7.97 -7.90 1.14
N GLY A 27 -7.23 -8.79 0.47
CA GLY A 27 -7.30 -10.23 0.66
C GLY A 27 -6.94 -10.63 2.10
N ILE A 28 -5.96 -9.98 2.70
CA ILE A 28 -5.59 -10.17 4.11
C ILE A 28 -6.56 -9.40 5.01
N TYR A 29 -6.74 -8.11 4.79
CA TYR A 29 -7.42 -7.20 5.72
C TYR A 29 -8.87 -7.59 5.99
N PHE A 30 -9.69 -7.83 4.96
CA PHE A 30 -11.10 -8.16 5.14
C PHE A 30 -11.35 -9.57 5.72
N GLY A 31 -10.41 -10.50 5.54
CA GLY A 31 -10.50 -11.84 6.13
C GLY A 31 -9.94 -11.93 7.55
N PHE A 32 -9.15 -10.95 7.96
CA PHE A 32 -8.31 -11.05 9.15
C PHE A 32 -9.09 -11.26 10.46
N GLY A 33 -10.23 -10.56 10.63
CA GLY A 33 -11.07 -10.73 11.81
C GLY A 33 -11.62 -12.14 11.95
N ILE A 34 -12.03 -12.74 10.84
CA ILE A 34 -12.54 -14.14 10.83
C ILE A 34 -11.38 -15.10 11.10
N TYR A 35 -10.20 -14.83 10.59
CA TYR A 35 -8.98 -15.62 10.85
C TYR A 35 -8.66 -15.64 12.34
N LEU A 36 -8.57 -14.49 13.00
CA LEU A 36 -8.29 -14.42 14.44
C LEU A 36 -9.35 -15.10 15.27
N ALA A 37 -10.62 -14.93 14.92
CA ALA A 37 -11.71 -15.63 15.60
C ALA A 37 -11.60 -17.17 15.46
N SER A 38 -11.16 -17.67 14.29
CA SER A 38 -10.94 -19.10 14.06
C SER A 38 -9.79 -19.68 14.90
N LEU A 39 -8.86 -18.82 15.36
CA LEU A 39 -7.77 -19.18 16.25
C LEU A 39 -8.14 -19.04 17.74
N GLY A 40 -9.38 -18.60 18.06
CA GLY A 40 -9.86 -18.42 19.42
C GLY A 40 -9.48 -17.09 20.07
N TYR A 41 -8.97 -16.11 19.31
CA TYR A 41 -8.64 -14.77 19.84
C TYR A 41 -9.88 -13.93 20.08
N SER A 42 -9.84 -13.08 21.12
CA SER A 42 -10.92 -12.19 21.49
C SER A 42 -11.07 -11.00 20.53
N ARG A 43 -12.26 -10.34 20.59
CA ARG A 43 -12.52 -9.11 19.83
C ARG A 43 -11.57 -7.96 20.22
N ASP A 44 -11.17 -7.87 21.49
CA ASP A 44 -10.23 -6.85 21.96
C ASP A 44 -8.84 -7.05 21.36
N GLN A 45 -8.38 -8.31 21.31
CA GLN A 45 -7.13 -8.69 20.66
C GLN A 45 -7.14 -8.37 19.17
N LEU A 46 -8.25 -8.64 18.48
CA LEU A 46 -8.45 -8.23 17.10
C LEU A 46 -8.39 -6.71 16.95
N GLY A 47 -9.12 -5.98 17.80
CA GLY A 47 -9.15 -4.52 17.79
C GLY A 47 -7.76 -3.90 17.95
N ILE A 48 -6.93 -4.42 18.85
CA ILE A 48 -5.55 -3.97 19.05
C ILE A 48 -4.74 -4.14 17.77
N ILE A 49 -4.74 -5.35 17.18
CA ILE A 49 -3.93 -5.61 15.97
C ILE A 49 -4.41 -4.76 14.79
N GLN A 50 -5.73 -4.67 14.56
CA GLN A 50 -6.27 -3.87 13.47
C GLN A 50 -6.01 -2.37 13.64
N SER A 51 -6.14 -1.86 14.84
CA SER A 51 -5.85 -0.44 15.13
C SER A 51 -4.40 -0.10 14.86
N LEU A 52 -3.47 -0.94 15.32
CA LEU A 52 -2.03 -0.76 15.07
C LEU A 52 -1.71 -0.90 13.58
N PHE A 53 -2.27 -1.88 12.89
CA PHE A 53 -2.11 -2.06 11.45
C PHE A 53 -2.57 -0.81 10.67
N LEU A 54 -3.77 -0.30 10.97
CA LEU A 54 -4.30 0.90 10.34
C LEU A 54 -3.46 2.13 10.67
N PHE A 55 -3.05 2.28 11.94
CA PHE A 55 -2.19 3.39 12.37
C PHE A 55 -0.91 3.46 11.52
N PHE A 56 -0.19 2.35 11.36
CA PHE A 56 1.01 2.33 10.51
C PHE A 56 0.68 2.49 9.03
N SER A 57 -0.39 1.87 8.53
CA SER A 57 -0.82 2.01 7.13
C SER A 57 -1.14 3.45 6.73
N TYR A 58 -1.53 4.31 7.68
CA TYR A 58 -1.84 5.72 7.43
C TYR A 58 -0.73 6.68 7.88
N LEU A 59 0.07 6.31 8.87
CA LEU A 59 1.20 7.13 9.32
C LEU A 59 2.38 7.08 8.33
N ILE A 60 2.72 5.90 7.85
CA ILE A 60 3.88 5.68 6.98
C ILE A 60 3.79 6.46 5.65
N PRO A 61 2.64 6.58 4.97
CA PRO A 61 2.49 7.43 3.79
C PRO A 61 2.99 8.86 3.96
N VAL A 62 2.85 9.42 5.15
CA VAL A 62 3.28 10.80 5.46
C VAL A 62 4.78 11.01 5.23
N VAL A 63 5.58 9.99 5.49
CA VAL A 63 7.05 10.08 5.39
C VAL A 63 7.62 9.32 4.19
N SER A 64 6.92 8.31 3.66
CA SER A 64 7.46 7.42 2.63
C SER A 64 7.73 8.14 1.31
N GLY A 65 6.93 9.16 0.95
CA GLY A 65 7.19 10.02 -0.21
C GLY A 65 8.55 10.72 -0.12
N THR A 66 8.95 11.18 1.08
CA THR A 66 10.25 11.81 1.30
C THR A 66 11.41 10.82 1.11
N PHE A 67 11.23 9.56 1.54
CA PHE A 67 12.21 8.51 1.28
C PHE A 67 12.30 8.20 -0.22
N ALA A 68 11.17 8.18 -0.93
CA ALA A 68 11.17 7.98 -2.39
C ALA A 68 11.87 9.10 -3.14
N ASP A 69 11.63 10.36 -2.76
CA ASP A 69 12.32 11.52 -3.33
C ASP A 69 13.85 11.43 -3.13
N ARG A 70 14.28 10.97 -1.95
CA ARG A 70 15.71 10.90 -1.60
C ARG A 70 16.42 9.68 -2.19
N TYR A 71 15.83 8.48 -2.06
CA TYR A 71 16.50 7.23 -2.42
C TYR A 71 16.04 6.68 -3.77
N GLY A 72 14.96 7.18 -4.31
CA GLY A 72 14.31 6.74 -5.54
C GLY A 72 13.12 5.82 -5.31
N PHE A 73 12.09 6.01 -6.11
CA PHE A 73 10.83 5.27 -6.01
C PHE A 73 11.03 3.77 -6.15
N LYS A 74 11.79 3.33 -7.17
CA LYS A 74 12.07 1.91 -7.41
C LYS A 74 12.75 1.24 -6.22
N LYS A 75 13.76 1.88 -5.64
CA LYS A 75 14.50 1.31 -4.50
C LYS A 75 13.61 1.19 -3.26
N VAL A 76 12.79 2.20 -3.00
CA VAL A 76 11.89 2.21 -1.84
C VAL A 76 10.76 1.21 -2.01
N LEU A 77 10.21 1.02 -3.23
CA LEU A 77 9.26 -0.04 -3.54
C LEU A 77 9.87 -1.44 -3.32
N ILE A 78 11.09 -1.68 -3.80
CA ILE A 78 11.80 -2.95 -3.59
C ILE A 78 11.98 -3.22 -2.09
N ALA A 79 12.39 -2.22 -1.31
CA ALA A 79 12.53 -2.36 0.13
C ALA A 79 11.18 -2.68 0.81
N ALA A 80 10.08 -2.05 0.36
CA ALA A 80 8.74 -2.36 0.86
C ALA A 80 8.35 -3.82 0.58
N TYR A 81 8.60 -4.35 -0.61
CA TYR A 81 8.29 -5.75 -0.93
C TYR A 81 9.16 -6.74 -0.15
N LEU A 82 10.45 -6.42 0.07
CA LEU A 82 11.34 -7.22 0.90
C LEU A 82 10.91 -7.26 2.38
N ALA A 83 10.15 -6.29 2.84
CA ALA A 83 9.50 -6.32 4.16
C ALA A 83 8.12 -7.02 4.10
N TYR A 84 7.37 -6.83 3.03
CA TYR A 84 6.01 -7.34 2.89
C TYR A 84 5.97 -8.87 2.76
N ILE A 85 6.80 -9.45 1.88
CA ILE A 85 6.83 -10.89 1.60
C ILE A 85 7.13 -11.69 2.88
N PRO A 86 8.23 -11.43 3.63
CA PRO A 86 8.50 -12.14 4.88
C PRO A 86 7.42 -11.94 5.94
N ALA A 87 6.76 -10.78 5.97
CA ALA A 87 5.68 -10.53 6.91
C ALA A 87 4.45 -11.42 6.63
N ILE A 88 4.08 -11.61 5.35
CA ILE A 88 3.01 -12.56 4.99
C ILE A 88 3.43 -14.00 5.29
N LEU A 89 4.68 -14.37 5.00
CA LEU A 89 5.21 -15.69 5.32
C LEU A 89 5.24 -15.94 6.84
N LEU A 90 5.53 -14.92 7.64
CA LEU A 90 5.43 -15.00 9.10
C LEU A 90 3.98 -15.23 9.54
N LEU A 91 3.00 -14.59 8.90
CA LEU A 91 1.58 -14.81 9.18
C LEU A 91 1.16 -16.26 8.92
N LEU A 92 1.74 -16.90 7.89
CA LEU A 92 1.56 -18.34 7.62
C LEU A 92 2.23 -19.23 8.67
N ALA A 93 3.44 -18.87 9.09
CA ALA A 93 4.27 -19.69 9.96
C ALA A 93 3.87 -19.66 11.44
N THR A 94 3.16 -18.60 11.89
CA THR A 94 2.82 -18.42 13.30
C THR A 94 1.32 -18.40 13.56
N LYS A 95 0.94 -18.96 14.71
CA LYS A 95 -0.42 -18.84 15.25
C LYS A 95 -0.44 -18.06 16.58
N SER A 96 0.74 -17.65 17.09
CA SER A 96 0.84 -16.88 18.33
C SER A 96 0.38 -15.43 18.13
N PHE A 97 -0.23 -14.84 19.15
CA PHE A 97 -0.69 -13.45 19.13
C PHE A 97 0.42 -12.45 18.75
N SER A 98 1.57 -12.57 19.41
CA SER A 98 2.72 -11.68 19.15
C SER A 98 3.27 -11.83 17.74
N GLY A 99 3.35 -13.05 17.22
CA GLY A 99 3.80 -13.32 15.86
C GLY A 99 2.83 -12.75 14.81
N ILE A 100 1.53 -12.96 15.00
CA ILE A 100 0.49 -12.40 14.13
C ILE A 100 0.50 -10.87 14.19
N ALA A 101 0.62 -10.29 15.40
CA ALA A 101 0.71 -8.84 15.57
C ALA A 101 1.94 -8.27 14.84
N ALA A 102 3.12 -8.88 15.03
CA ALA A 102 4.34 -8.46 14.33
C ALA A 102 4.19 -8.55 12.80
N ALA A 103 3.63 -9.65 12.29
CA ALA A 103 3.37 -9.81 10.86
C ALA A 103 2.44 -8.70 10.33
N MET A 104 1.32 -8.45 11.01
CA MET A 104 0.37 -7.42 10.59
C MET A 104 0.94 -5.99 10.66
N LEU A 105 1.77 -5.69 11.67
CA LEU A 105 2.47 -4.41 11.74
C LEU A 105 3.44 -4.22 10.57
N CYS A 106 4.22 -5.25 10.24
CA CYS A 106 5.12 -5.20 9.09
C CYS A 106 4.36 -5.08 7.76
N ILE A 107 3.22 -5.77 7.62
CA ILE A 107 2.32 -5.64 6.45
C ILE A 107 1.78 -4.21 6.36
N GLY A 108 1.29 -3.64 7.45
CA GLY A 108 0.78 -2.26 7.50
C GLY A 108 1.85 -1.24 7.14
N PHE A 109 3.07 -1.43 7.63
CA PHE A 109 4.23 -0.60 7.31
C PHE A 109 4.56 -0.67 5.80
N ALA A 110 4.68 -1.87 5.23
CA ALA A 110 5.02 -2.07 3.83
C ALA A 110 3.93 -1.52 2.89
N ALA A 111 2.66 -1.78 3.18
CA ALA A 111 1.52 -1.23 2.45
C ALA A 111 1.45 0.30 2.53
N GLY A 112 1.80 0.88 3.69
CA GLY A 112 1.91 2.32 3.89
C GLY A 112 2.99 2.96 3.01
N ILE A 113 4.10 2.28 2.77
CA ILE A 113 5.14 2.75 1.84
C ILE A 113 4.62 2.73 0.40
N PHE A 114 3.94 1.68 -0.02
CA PHE A 114 3.51 1.47 -1.40
C PHE A 114 2.55 2.56 -1.89
N LYS A 115 1.51 2.86 -1.11
CA LYS A 115 0.39 3.74 -1.51
C LYS A 115 0.81 5.08 -2.13
N PRO A 116 1.63 5.93 -1.46
CA PRO A 116 1.99 7.24 -2.01
C PRO A 116 2.98 7.15 -3.16
N LEU A 117 3.77 6.07 -3.25
CA LEU A 117 4.76 5.92 -4.31
C LEU A 117 4.09 5.66 -5.66
N ILE A 118 3.09 4.80 -5.72
CA ILE A 118 2.37 4.54 -6.97
C ILE A 118 1.54 5.76 -7.38
N ALA A 119 0.78 6.38 -6.46
CA ALA A 119 0.06 7.61 -6.75
C ALA A 119 1.00 8.76 -7.19
N GLY A 120 2.16 8.88 -6.53
CA GLY A 120 3.20 9.83 -6.91
C GLY A 120 3.78 9.55 -8.31
N THR A 121 3.95 8.28 -8.66
CA THR A 121 4.42 7.89 -10.00
C THR A 121 3.38 8.25 -11.07
N VAL A 122 2.09 7.99 -10.83
CA VAL A 122 1.01 8.43 -11.74
C VAL A 122 1.08 9.94 -11.95
N ARG A 123 1.21 10.71 -10.86
CA ARG A 123 1.33 12.16 -10.92
C ARG A 123 2.53 12.63 -11.76
N LEU A 124 3.69 12.00 -11.59
CA LEU A 124 4.93 12.38 -12.28
C LEU A 124 5.00 11.91 -13.74
N THR A 125 4.14 10.96 -14.13
CA THR A 125 4.04 10.45 -15.50
C THR A 125 2.86 11.02 -16.30
N THR A 126 2.03 11.85 -15.68
CA THR A 126 0.91 12.55 -16.31
C THR A 126 1.19 14.06 -16.36
N ASP A 127 0.61 14.75 -17.33
CA ASP A 127 0.64 16.20 -17.49
C ASP A 127 -0.74 16.84 -17.30
N SER A 128 -0.84 18.16 -17.44
CA SER A 128 -2.10 18.90 -17.26
C SER A 128 -3.21 18.51 -18.24
N THR A 129 -2.89 17.88 -19.36
CA THR A 129 -3.86 17.48 -20.40
C THR A 129 -4.44 16.10 -20.15
N ASN A 130 -3.70 15.20 -19.49
CA ASN A 130 -4.09 13.80 -19.30
C ASN A 130 -4.16 13.35 -17.83
N ALA A 131 -3.84 14.23 -16.86
CA ALA A 131 -3.84 13.89 -15.45
C ALA A 131 -5.21 13.38 -14.96
N THR A 132 -6.32 14.03 -15.37
CA THR A 132 -7.67 13.60 -14.98
C THR A 132 -7.97 12.20 -15.46
N LEU A 133 -7.60 11.85 -16.71
CA LEU A 133 -7.78 10.53 -17.26
C LEU A 133 -6.87 9.51 -16.55
N GLY A 134 -5.61 9.88 -16.32
CA GLY A 134 -4.62 9.03 -15.62
C GLY A 134 -5.07 8.65 -14.21
N PHE A 135 -5.52 9.62 -13.41
CA PHE A 135 -6.07 9.35 -12.09
C PHE A 135 -7.42 8.63 -12.13
N GLY A 136 -8.27 8.92 -13.12
CA GLY A 136 -9.54 8.21 -13.33
C GLY A 136 -9.32 6.70 -13.56
N ILE A 137 -8.39 6.34 -14.44
CA ILE A 137 -8.01 4.95 -14.68
C ILE A 137 -7.37 4.33 -13.44
N PHE A 138 -6.47 5.05 -12.77
CA PHE A 138 -5.84 4.59 -11.54
C PHE A 138 -6.88 4.23 -10.47
N TYR A 139 -7.83 5.12 -10.17
CA TYR A 139 -8.88 4.83 -9.20
C TYR A 139 -9.86 3.74 -9.64
N ALA A 140 -10.13 3.60 -10.92
CA ALA A 140 -10.91 2.48 -11.44
C ALA A 140 -10.22 1.15 -11.12
N ILE A 141 -8.90 1.03 -11.34
CA ILE A 141 -8.12 -0.16 -11.03
C ILE A 141 -8.04 -0.41 -9.51
N VAL A 142 -7.90 0.65 -8.69
CA VAL A 142 -8.00 0.53 -7.22
C VAL A 142 -9.30 -0.15 -6.82
N ASN A 143 -10.44 0.29 -7.37
CA ASN A 143 -11.76 -0.26 -7.06
C ASN A 143 -11.91 -1.70 -7.57
N VAL A 144 -11.41 -2.00 -8.76
CA VAL A 144 -11.39 -3.37 -9.30
C VAL A 144 -10.59 -4.29 -8.37
N GLY A 145 -9.37 -3.91 -8.00
CA GLY A 145 -8.54 -4.69 -7.09
C GLY A 145 -9.14 -4.86 -5.70
N ALA A 146 -9.75 -3.78 -5.16
CA ALA A 146 -10.44 -3.80 -3.87
C ALA A 146 -11.66 -4.73 -3.86
N SER A 147 -12.33 -4.90 -5.01
CA SER A 147 -13.47 -5.80 -5.16
C SER A 147 -13.02 -7.25 -5.37
N PHE A 148 -12.06 -7.48 -6.27
CA PHE A 148 -11.58 -8.83 -6.61
C PHE A 148 -10.75 -9.47 -5.51
N GLY A 149 -9.92 -8.70 -4.80
CA GLY A 149 -9.06 -9.21 -3.74
C GLY A 149 -9.82 -10.03 -2.68
N PRO A 150 -10.84 -9.45 -2.01
CA PRO A 150 -11.64 -10.17 -1.02
C PRO A 150 -12.41 -11.37 -1.60
N ILE A 151 -12.86 -11.29 -2.87
CA ILE A 151 -13.57 -12.40 -3.54
C ILE A 151 -12.62 -13.59 -3.72
N VAL A 152 -11.43 -13.36 -4.26
CA VAL A 152 -10.43 -14.41 -4.47
C VAL A 152 -9.97 -14.99 -3.13
N ALA A 153 -9.60 -14.13 -2.18
CA ALA A 153 -9.20 -14.56 -0.85
C ALA A 153 -10.33 -15.31 -0.13
N GLY A 154 -11.59 -14.87 -0.30
CA GLY A 154 -12.76 -15.53 0.25
C GLY A 154 -12.97 -16.96 -0.27
N LYS A 155 -12.77 -17.18 -1.57
CA LYS A 155 -12.81 -18.52 -2.17
C LYS A 155 -11.65 -19.40 -1.70
N LEU A 156 -10.45 -18.84 -1.63
CA LEU A 156 -9.25 -19.57 -1.18
C LEU A 156 -9.32 -19.94 0.30
N ARG A 157 -9.80 -19.04 1.17
CA ARG A 157 -9.96 -19.36 2.59
C ARG A 157 -11.02 -20.43 2.85
N ALA A 158 -11.98 -20.62 1.95
CA ALA A 158 -12.95 -21.73 2.06
C ALA A 158 -12.27 -23.10 1.95
N ILE A 159 -11.08 -23.15 1.33
CA ILE A 159 -10.22 -24.35 1.28
C ILE A 159 -9.27 -24.33 2.50
N SER A 160 -8.50 -23.26 2.66
CA SER A 160 -7.59 -23.04 3.80
C SER A 160 -7.21 -21.57 3.90
N TRP A 161 -6.97 -21.06 5.11
CA TRP A 161 -6.38 -19.74 5.36
C TRP A 161 -5.00 -19.58 4.72
N ASP A 162 -4.23 -20.67 4.69
CA ASP A 162 -2.89 -20.68 4.11
C ASP A 162 -2.93 -20.36 2.61
N TYR A 163 -3.93 -20.85 1.87
CA TYR A 163 -4.10 -20.50 0.46
C TYR A 163 -4.44 -19.01 0.25
N ALA A 164 -5.27 -18.44 1.12
CA ALA A 164 -5.61 -17.02 1.04
C ALA A 164 -4.36 -16.14 1.27
N PHE A 165 -3.58 -16.41 2.30
CA PHE A 165 -2.35 -15.66 2.57
C PHE A 165 -1.26 -15.94 1.53
N MET A 166 -1.13 -17.18 1.06
CA MET A 166 -0.18 -17.53 -0.01
C MET A 166 -0.49 -16.78 -1.30
N SER A 167 -1.77 -16.60 -1.66
CA SER A 167 -2.15 -15.81 -2.84
C SER A 167 -1.68 -14.35 -2.74
N SER A 168 -1.75 -13.77 -1.54
CA SER A 168 -1.22 -12.43 -1.27
C SER A 168 0.31 -12.40 -1.34
N ALA A 169 1.00 -13.42 -0.81
CA ALA A 169 2.45 -13.53 -0.91
C ALA A 169 2.91 -13.66 -2.37
N VAL A 170 2.21 -14.46 -3.17
CA VAL A 170 2.47 -14.60 -4.61
C VAL A 170 2.25 -13.27 -5.32
N ALA A 171 1.14 -12.57 -5.05
CA ALA A 171 0.87 -11.26 -5.64
C ALA A 171 2.00 -10.26 -5.36
N VAL A 172 2.45 -10.15 -4.10
CA VAL A 172 3.57 -9.25 -3.74
C VAL A 172 4.89 -9.70 -4.37
N SER A 173 5.13 -11.02 -4.49
CA SER A 173 6.32 -11.54 -5.18
C SER A 173 6.31 -11.21 -6.68
N VAL A 174 5.15 -11.28 -7.33
CA VAL A 174 4.98 -10.86 -8.72
C VAL A 174 5.21 -9.36 -8.86
N MET A 175 4.70 -8.53 -7.91
CA MET A 175 4.96 -7.08 -7.88
C MET A 175 6.46 -6.78 -7.77
N PHE A 176 7.17 -7.52 -6.92
CA PHE A 176 8.62 -7.39 -6.78
C PHE A 176 9.34 -7.65 -8.12
N VAL A 177 9.00 -8.74 -8.81
CA VAL A 177 9.58 -9.10 -10.12
C VAL A 177 9.22 -8.05 -11.17
N ILE A 178 7.95 -7.63 -11.27
CA ILE A 178 7.51 -6.59 -12.21
C ILE A 178 8.30 -5.28 -11.95
N THR A 179 8.46 -4.90 -10.68
CA THR A 179 9.20 -3.70 -10.32
C THR A 179 10.68 -3.80 -10.69
N LEU A 180 11.32 -4.94 -10.46
CA LEU A 180 12.71 -5.15 -10.84
C LEU A 180 12.92 -5.02 -12.35
N LEU A 181 12.04 -5.63 -13.15
CA LEU A 181 12.23 -5.77 -14.60
C LEU A 181 11.70 -4.58 -15.39
N PHE A 182 10.53 -4.05 -15.02
CA PHE A 182 9.77 -3.14 -15.88
C PHE A 182 9.53 -1.76 -15.28
N TYR A 183 9.63 -1.58 -13.94
CA TYR A 183 9.39 -0.29 -13.33
C TYR A 183 10.52 0.67 -13.68
N LYS A 184 10.15 1.80 -14.29
CA LYS A 184 11.06 2.89 -14.61
C LYS A 184 10.95 3.97 -13.54
N GLU A 185 12.11 4.44 -13.08
CA GLU A 185 12.20 5.54 -12.13
C GLU A 185 11.56 6.80 -12.73
N PRO A 186 10.59 7.45 -12.08
CA PRO A 186 10.04 8.70 -12.55
C PRO A 186 11.08 9.83 -12.44
N PRO A 187 10.90 10.94 -13.19
CA PRO A 187 11.76 12.11 -13.06
C PRO A 187 11.78 12.60 -11.61
N ARG A 188 12.97 12.82 -11.07
CA ARG A 188 13.13 13.31 -9.69
C ARG A 188 13.12 14.83 -9.66
N SER A 189 12.60 15.42 -8.57
CA SER A 189 12.79 16.82 -8.27
C SER A 189 14.29 17.12 -8.08
N ALA A 190 14.75 18.23 -8.65
CA ALA A 190 16.16 18.67 -8.53
C ALA A 190 16.53 19.01 -7.07
N THR A 191 15.56 19.33 -6.22
CA THR A 191 15.77 19.70 -4.82
C THR A 191 15.05 18.73 -3.90
N VAL A 192 15.82 17.92 -3.16
CA VAL A 192 15.28 17.05 -2.10
C VAL A 192 15.27 17.85 -0.79
N GLU A 193 14.09 18.16 -0.30
CA GLU A 193 13.96 18.85 0.99
C GLU A 193 14.36 17.94 2.16
N PRO A 194 15.03 18.50 3.20
CA PRO A 194 15.35 17.76 4.41
C PRO A 194 14.09 17.20 5.09
N LEU A 195 14.16 15.96 5.60
CA LEU A 195 13.05 15.32 6.29
C LEU A 195 12.49 16.18 7.45
N GLY A 196 13.39 16.81 8.22
CA GLY A 196 12.99 17.69 9.33
C GLY A 196 12.14 18.88 8.89
N LYS A 197 12.45 19.48 7.69
CA LYS A 197 11.64 20.56 7.13
C LYS A 197 10.26 20.05 6.76
N LYS A 198 10.17 18.94 6.03
CA LYS A 198 8.88 18.35 5.65
C LYS A 198 8.01 17.97 6.85
N LEU A 199 8.59 17.38 7.89
CA LEU A 199 7.87 17.07 9.12
C LEU A 199 7.35 18.34 9.82
N ARG A 200 8.17 19.40 9.86
CA ARG A 200 7.74 20.69 10.39
C ARG A 200 6.60 21.29 9.57
N ASP A 201 6.68 21.23 8.25
CA ASP A 201 5.64 21.76 7.35
C ASP A 201 4.32 20.99 7.52
N ILE A 202 4.39 19.66 7.70
CA ILE A 202 3.22 18.82 8.03
C ILE A 202 2.61 19.24 9.36
N LEU A 203 3.42 19.39 10.42
CA LEU A 203 2.93 19.83 11.73
C LEU A 203 2.32 21.23 11.67
N THR A 204 2.93 22.15 10.92
CA THR A 204 2.41 23.51 10.72
C THR A 204 1.06 23.47 9.99
N THR A 205 0.94 22.65 8.94
CA THR A 205 -0.31 22.48 8.19
C THR A 205 -1.41 21.87 9.07
N LEU A 206 -1.09 20.85 9.86
CA LEU A 206 -2.04 20.24 10.80
C LEU A 206 -2.47 21.20 11.92
N SER A 207 -1.63 22.17 12.26
CA SER A 207 -1.93 23.22 13.25
C SER A 207 -2.74 24.38 12.66
N ASP A 208 -2.89 24.45 11.34
CA ASP A 208 -3.77 25.44 10.72
C ASP A 208 -5.24 25.11 11.02
N VAL A 209 -5.94 26.06 11.64
CA VAL A 209 -7.32 25.86 12.13
C VAL A 209 -8.27 25.52 10.96
N LYS A 210 -8.09 26.12 9.78
CA LYS A 210 -8.95 25.86 8.62
C LYS A 210 -8.74 24.43 8.10
N PHE A 211 -7.47 24.00 8.00
CA PHE A 211 -7.14 22.66 7.57
C PHE A 211 -7.59 21.60 8.60
N ALA A 212 -7.35 21.84 9.88
CA ALA A 212 -7.80 20.97 10.96
C ALA A 212 -9.33 20.84 10.99
N SER A 213 -10.07 21.94 10.85
CA SER A 213 -11.54 21.93 10.75
C SER A 213 -12.02 21.14 9.55
N PHE A 214 -11.37 21.28 8.39
CA PHE A 214 -11.67 20.49 7.19
C PHE A 214 -11.48 19.00 7.42
N LEU A 215 -10.38 18.60 8.08
CA LEU A 215 -10.12 17.19 8.43
C LEU A 215 -11.17 16.63 9.40
N VAL A 216 -11.58 17.41 10.40
CA VAL A 216 -12.67 17.02 11.32
C VAL A 216 -13.98 16.81 10.56
N LEU A 217 -14.33 17.75 9.67
CA LEU A 217 -15.53 17.60 8.82
C LEU A 217 -15.46 16.34 7.97
N LEU A 218 -14.32 16.07 7.30
CA LEU A 218 -14.16 14.85 6.52
C LEU A 218 -14.32 13.59 7.39
N GLY A 219 -13.76 13.58 8.60
CA GLY A 219 -13.88 12.47 9.54
C GLY A 219 -15.31 12.21 10.05
N LEU A 220 -16.16 13.25 10.05
CA LEU A 220 -17.58 13.11 10.42
C LEU A 220 -18.43 12.50 9.30
N PHE A 221 -17.96 12.52 8.05
CA PHE A 221 -18.64 11.95 6.88
C PHE A 221 -18.05 10.60 6.43
N ALA A 222 -16.98 10.11 7.07
CA ALA A 222 -16.33 8.84 6.75
C ALA A 222 -16.87 7.69 7.61
#